data_8e25e57c6b3481ba04f84be8bec9b91b
#
_entry.id   8e25e57c6b3481ba04f84be8bec9b91b
#
_cell.length_a   1.000
_cell.length_b   1.000
_cell.length_c   1.000
_cell.angle_alpha   90.00
_cell.angle_beta   90.00
_cell.angle_gamma   90.00
#
_symmetry.space_group_name_H-M   'P 1'
#
loop_
_entity.id
_entity.type
_entity.pdbx_description
1 polymer ?
#
loop_
_entity_poly.entity_id
_entity_poly.type
_entity_poly.pdbx_seq_one_letter_code
_entity_poly.pdbx_strand_id
1 'polypeptide(L)'
;MALCVQLFLEGARVLVVGGGRLAARRPRHLRGEGPRVTVLSPSFLPELETGGFDLIRAPYSPDYLEGCLLAAAAAAPEVNRRLARDAAARGILTLAAAPGEGAAARVMKAGQEGVVTIACATGGAFPAA
;
A
#
# COMPACT_ATOMS: atom_id res chain seq x y z
N MET A 1 14.54 13.15 7.78
CA MET A 1 15.39 11.95 7.66
C MET A 1 14.52 10.75 7.34
N ALA A 2 14.98 9.86 6.49
CA ALA A 2 14.27 8.62 6.17
C ALA A 2 15.01 7.43 6.80
N LEU A 3 14.24 6.46 7.26
CA LEU A 3 14.75 5.22 7.86
C LEU A 3 14.33 4.04 6.99
N CYS A 4 15.30 3.21 6.61
CA CYS A 4 15.01 1.97 5.89
C CYS A 4 14.66 0.88 6.89
N VAL A 5 13.55 0.21 6.68
CA VAL A 5 13.09 -0.89 7.54
C VAL A 5 12.69 -2.08 6.68
N GLN A 6 12.79 -3.25 7.26
CA GLN A 6 12.26 -4.47 6.67
C GLN A 6 11.00 -4.87 7.45
N LEU A 7 9.89 -5.00 6.75
CA LEU A 7 8.63 -5.42 7.35
C LEU A 7 8.39 -6.90 7.07
N PHE A 8 8.05 -7.64 8.12
CA PHE A 8 7.68 -9.04 8.00
C PHE A 8 6.17 -9.13 7.93
N LEU A 9 5.63 -9.37 6.73
CA LEU A 9 4.21 -9.23 6.44
C LEU A 9 3.42 -10.54 6.46
N GLU A 10 4.06 -11.66 6.76
CA GLU A 10 3.37 -12.95 6.76
C GLU A 10 2.21 -12.94 7.76
N GLY A 11 1.01 -13.25 7.25
CA GLY A 11 -0.21 -13.23 8.05
C GLY A 11 -0.76 -11.86 8.39
N ALA A 12 -0.05 -10.77 8.04
CA ALA A 12 -0.51 -9.42 8.31
C ALA A 12 -1.66 -9.02 7.38
N ARG A 13 -2.57 -8.19 7.88
CA ARG A 13 -3.64 -7.63 7.07
C ARG A 13 -3.16 -6.34 6.43
N VAL A 14 -3.34 -6.25 5.12
CA VAL A 14 -2.99 -5.06 4.33
C VAL A 14 -4.23 -4.60 3.58
N LEU A 15 -4.55 -3.32 3.69
CA LEU A 15 -5.63 -2.70 2.95
C LEU A 15 -5.05 -1.89 1.79
N VAL A 16 -5.50 -2.17 0.57
CA VAL A 16 -5.19 -1.35 -0.60
C VAL A 16 -6.44 -0.56 -0.96
N VAL A 17 -6.35 0.76 -0.97
CA VAL A 17 -7.48 1.64 -1.30
C VAL A 17 -7.31 2.18 -2.71
N GLY A 18 -8.19 1.76 -3.59
CA GLY A 18 -8.20 2.12 -5.01
C GLY A 18 -8.41 0.92 -5.91
N GLY A 19 -9.08 1.10 -7.03
CA GLY A 19 -9.44 0.03 -7.96
C GLY A 19 -8.85 0.17 -9.36
N GLY A 20 -7.90 1.09 -9.56
CA GLY A 20 -7.26 1.36 -10.84
C GLY A 20 -5.91 0.65 -11.01
N ARG A 21 -5.10 1.16 -11.93
CA ARG A 21 -3.79 0.57 -12.25
C ARG A 21 -2.82 0.54 -11.08
N LEU A 22 -2.81 1.59 -10.26
CA LEU A 22 -1.93 1.63 -9.09
C LEU A 22 -2.31 0.55 -8.09
N ALA A 23 -3.61 0.37 -7.87
CA ALA A 23 -4.11 -0.69 -6.99
C ALA A 23 -3.72 -2.07 -7.53
N ALA A 24 -3.85 -2.29 -8.84
CA ALA A 24 -3.48 -3.55 -9.45
C ALA A 24 -1.99 -3.89 -9.26
N ARG A 25 -1.13 -2.87 -9.29
CA ARG A 25 0.30 -3.05 -9.03
C ARG A 25 0.60 -3.36 -7.57
N ARG A 26 -0.09 -2.69 -6.64
CA ARG A 26 0.15 -2.85 -5.20
C ARG A 26 -0.08 -4.28 -4.71
N PRO A 27 -1.24 -4.90 -4.98
CA PRO A 27 -1.44 -6.28 -4.57
C PRO A 27 -0.39 -7.25 -5.12
N ARG A 28 -0.02 -7.10 -6.38
CA ARG A 28 1.01 -7.97 -6.96
C ARG A 28 2.36 -7.79 -6.29
N HIS A 29 2.71 -6.54 -5.94
CA HIS A 29 3.96 -6.23 -5.27
C HIS A 29 4.02 -6.82 -3.87
N LEU A 30 2.88 -6.81 -3.16
CA LEU A 30 2.79 -7.31 -1.79
C LEU A 30 2.59 -8.83 -1.70
N ARG A 31 2.15 -9.45 -2.78
CA ARG A 31 1.73 -10.87 -2.78
C ARG A 31 2.85 -11.83 -2.37
N GLY A 32 4.08 -11.56 -2.77
CA GLY A 32 5.22 -12.40 -2.44
C GLY A 32 5.68 -12.33 -0.99
N GLU A 33 5.10 -11.41 -0.21
CA GLU A 33 5.49 -11.17 1.18
C GLU A 33 4.58 -11.89 2.19
N GLY A 34 3.57 -12.62 1.71
CA GLY A 34 2.68 -13.42 2.55
C GLY A 34 1.58 -12.66 3.30
N PRO A 35 1.26 -11.40 2.98
CA PRO A 35 0.18 -10.71 3.65
C PRO A 35 -1.19 -11.16 3.16
N ARG A 36 -2.21 -10.89 3.98
CA ARG A 36 -3.60 -10.97 3.55
C ARG A 36 -4.03 -9.63 3.01
N VAL A 37 -4.16 -9.52 1.69
CA VAL A 37 -4.42 -8.26 0.99
C VAL A 37 -5.89 -8.13 0.64
N THR A 38 -6.52 -7.06 1.11
CA THR A 38 -7.87 -6.66 0.73
C THR A 38 -7.80 -5.38 -0.09
N VAL A 39 -8.51 -5.33 -1.21
CA VAL A 39 -8.58 -4.15 -2.07
C VAL A 39 -9.96 -3.52 -1.92
N LEU A 40 -9.99 -2.25 -1.56
CA LEU A 40 -11.22 -1.49 -1.30
C LEU A 40 -11.37 -0.39 -2.35
N SER A 41 -12.49 -0.41 -3.08
CA SER A 41 -12.81 0.64 -4.05
C SER A 41 -14.29 0.57 -4.44
N PRO A 42 -14.92 1.70 -4.86
CA PRO A 42 -16.25 1.65 -5.46
C PRO A 42 -16.29 0.88 -6.78
N SER A 43 -15.18 0.82 -7.51
CA SER A 43 -15.07 0.11 -8.78
C SER A 43 -13.67 -0.46 -8.95
N PHE A 44 -13.55 -1.50 -9.77
CA PHE A 44 -12.28 -2.19 -10.01
C PHE A 44 -12.02 -2.40 -11.49
N LEU A 45 -10.74 -2.38 -11.87
CA LEU A 45 -10.33 -2.89 -13.18
C LEU A 45 -10.56 -4.40 -13.23
N PRO A 46 -10.88 -4.94 -14.43
CA PRO A 46 -11.09 -6.38 -14.58
C PRO A 46 -9.93 -7.24 -14.07
N GLU A 47 -8.70 -6.76 -14.18
CA GLU A 47 -7.51 -7.45 -13.67
C GLU A 47 -7.58 -7.74 -12.17
N LEU A 48 -8.18 -6.84 -11.41
CA LEU A 48 -8.37 -7.04 -9.97
C LEU A 48 -9.49 -8.04 -9.70
N GLU A 49 -10.55 -8.01 -10.47
CA GLU A 49 -11.69 -8.90 -10.30
C GLU A 49 -11.34 -10.36 -10.58
N THR A 50 -10.40 -10.59 -11.48
CA THR A 50 -9.97 -11.94 -11.87
C THR A 50 -8.68 -12.40 -11.20
N GLY A 51 -8.07 -11.55 -10.38
CA GLY A 51 -6.74 -11.80 -9.81
C GLY A 51 -6.71 -12.61 -8.52
N GLY A 52 -7.84 -13.06 -8.01
CA GLY A 52 -7.90 -13.83 -6.77
C GLY A 52 -7.70 -13.01 -5.51
N PHE A 53 -7.89 -11.71 -5.58
CA PHE A 53 -7.80 -10.82 -4.41
C PHE A 53 -9.12 -10.77 -3.65
N ASP A 54 -9.04 -10.48 -2.36
CA ASP A 54 -10.23 -10.12 -1.57
C ASP A 54 -10.62 -8.70 -1.92
N LEU A 55 -11.81 -8.53 -2.49
CA LEU A 55 -12.30 -7.23 -2.95
C LEU A 55 -13.47 -6.78 -2.09
N ILE A 56 -13.47 -5.50 -1.71
CA ILE A 56 -14.60 -4.83 -1.08
C ILE A 56 -15.04 -3.70 -2.01
N ARG A 57 -16.23 -3.79 -2.54
CA ARG A 57 -16.80 -2.79 -3.44
C ARG A 57 -17.58 -1.77 -2.61
N ALA A 58 -16.89 -0.75 -2.15
CA ALA A 58 -17.46 0.30 -1.32
C ALA A 58 -16.58 1.56 -1.37
N PRO A 59 -17.13 2.74 -1.03
CA PRO A 59 -16.30 3.92 -0.84
C PRO A 59 -15.39 3.76 0.39
N TYR A 60 -14.30 4.50 0.42
CA TYR A 60 -13.38 4.46 1.54
C TYR A 60 -14.08 4.89 2.84
N SER A 61 -13.80 4.14 3.90
CA SER A 61 -14.17 4.49 5.28
C SER A 61 -13.04 4.05 6.21
N PRO A 62 -12.74 4.82 7.27
CA PRO A 62 -11.69 4.44 8.22
C PRO A 62 -11.97 3.12 8.95
N ASP A 63 -13.21 2.65 8.99
CA ASP A 63 -13.56 1.38 9.63
C ASP A 63 -12.84 0.19 9.00
N TYR A 64 -12.50 0.28 7.72
CA TYR A 64 -11.77 -0.79 7.03
C TYR A 64 -10.31 -0.91 7.46
N LEU A 65 -9.80 0.07 8.19
CA LEU A 65 -8.42 0.04 8.72
C LEU A 65 -8.28 -0.84 9.95
N GLU A 66 -9.37 -1.24 10.59
CA GLU A 66 -9.31 -2.03 11.81
C GLU A 66 -8.57 -3.35 11.59
N GLY A 67 -7.59 -3.63 12.43
CA GLY A 67 -6.80 -4.84 12.36
C GLY A 67 -5.74 -4.86 11.27
N CYS A 68 -5.57 -3.78 10.51
CA CYS A 68 -4.54 -3.70 9.48
C CYS A 68 -3.19 -3.28 10.06
N LEU A 69 -2.13 -3.88 9.55
CA LEU A 69 -0.77 -3.45 9.83
C LEU A 69 -0.36 -2.30 8.91
N LEU A 70 -0.83 -2.33 7.69
CA LEU A 70 -0.35 -1.49 6.60
C LEU A 70 -1.53 -1.12 5.71
N ALA A 71 -1.50 0.11 5.17
CA ALA A 71 -2.44 0.56 4.15
C ALA A 71 -1.68 1.11 2.94
N ALA A 72 -2.14 0.80 1.76
CA ALA A 72 -1.54 1.31 0.52
C ALA A 72 -2.50 2.27 -0.17
N ALA A 73 -2.03 3.49 -0.42
CA ALA A 73 -2.79 4.53 -1.08
C ALA A 73 -2.67 4.40 -2.60
N ALA A 74 -3.77 4.11 -3.27
CA ALA A 74 -3.80 3.92 -4.72
C ALA A 74 -5.08 4.49 -5.34
N ALA A 75 -5.71 5.43 -4.65
CA ALA A 75 -6.94 6.10 -5.08
C ALA A 75 -6.65 7.55 -5.52
N ALA A 76 -7.69 8.37 -5.58
CA ALA A 76 -7.56 9.80 -5.86
C ALA A 76 -6.82 10.50 -4.71
N PRO A 77 -6.14 11.62 -4.98
CA PRO A 77 -5.34 12.30 -3.95
C PRO A 77 -6.10 12.66 -2.67
N GLU A 78 -7.36 13.08 -2.77
CA GLU A 78 -8.16 13.41 -1.57
C GLU A 78 -8.39 12.18 -0.70
N VAL A 79 -8.70 11.05 -1.32
CA VAL A 79 -8.92 9.79 -0.60
C VAL A 79 -7.60 9.33 0.02
N ASN A 80 -6.51 9.41 -0.71
CA ASN A 80 -5.19 9.04 -0.23
C ASN A 80 -4.77 9.86 0.99
N ARG A 81 -5.05 11.17 1.00
CA ARG A 81 -4.77 12.04 2.14
C ARG A 81 -5.63 11.69 3.36
N ARG A 82 -6.91 11.39 3.14
CA ARG A 82 -7.79 10.92 4.22
C ARG A 82 -7.29 9.61 4.81
N LEU A 83 -6.93 8.67 3.95
CA LEU A 83 -6.37 7.38 4.37
C LEU A 83 -5.12 7.57 5.21
N ALA A 84 -4.18 8.40 4.76
CA ALA A 84 -2.94 8.65 5.49
C ALA A 84 -3.20 9.24 6.87
N ARG A 85 -4.12 10.19 6.99
CA ARG A 85 -4.50 10.81 8.25
C ARG A 85 -5.16 9.80 9.20
N ASP A 86 -6.11 9.04 8.70
CA ASP A 86 -6.84 8.07 9.50
C ASP A 86 -5.94 6.92 9.95
N ALA A 87 -5.04 6.47 9.09
CA ALA A 87 -4.06 5.44 9.41
C ALA A 87 -3.07 5.92 10.47
N ALA A 88 -2.55 7.14 10.33
CA ALA A 88 -1.63 7.72 11.31
C ALA A 88 -2.25 7.81 12.70
N ALA A 89 -3.53 8.20 12.78
CA ALA A 89 -4.25 8.27 14.04
C ALA A 89 -4.39 6.90 14.72
N ARG A 90 -4.25 5.81 13.97
CA ARG A 90 -4.35 4.43 14.45
C ARG A 90 -3.01 3.72 14.56
N GLY A 91 -1.91 4.41 14.30
CA GLY A 91 -0.58 3.79 14.30
C GLY A 91 -0.34 2.84 13.13
N ILE A 92 -1.06 3.01 12.03
CA ILE A 92 -0.94 2.18 10.83
C ILE A 92 -0.08 2.94 9.80
N LEU A 93 0.90 2.25 9.24
CA LEU A 93 1.73 2.84 8.18
C LEU A 93 0.98 2.91 6.86
N THR A 94 1.10 4.04 6.18
CA THR A 94 0.54 4.21 4.83
C THR A 94 1.66 4.24 3.80
N LEU A 95 1.55 3.39 2.79
CA LEU A 95 2.45 3.41 1.63
C LEU A 95 1.93 4.44 0.62
N ALA A 96 2.80 5.37 0.24
CA ALA A 96 2.44 6.40 -0.72
C ALA A 96 2.46 5.87 -2.16
N ALA A 97 1.52 6.36 -2.96
CA ALA A 97 1.57 6.22 -4.41
C ALA A 97 2.31 7.40 -5.05
N ALA A 98 2.18 8.60 -4.45
CA ALA A 98 2.75 9.84 -4.96
C ALA A 98 3.21 10.73 -3.81
N PRO A 99 4.10 11.68 -4.06
CA PRO A 99 4.51 12.65 -3.04
C PRO A 99 3.36 13.59 -2.64
N GLY A 100 3.45 14.13 -1.43
CA GLY A 100 2.51 15.15 -0.96
C GLY A 100 1.20 14.63 -0.42
N GLU A 101 1.03 13.32 -0.27
CA GLU A 101 -0.20 12.72 0.21
C GLU A 101 -0.18 12.39 1.71
N GLY A 102 0.84 12.82 2.42
CA GLY A 102 0.96 12.66 3.87
C GLY A 102 1.30 11.24 4.34
N ALA A 103 1.70 10.38 3.43
CA ALA A 103 2.00 8.99 3.77
C ALA A 103 3.27 8.86 4.62
N ALA A 104 3.27 7.89 5.52
CA ALA A 104 4.41 7.63 6.42
C ALA A 104 5.52 6.82 5.76
N ALA A 105 5.24 6.11 4.65
CA ALA A 105 6.18 5.21 4.03
C ALA A 105 5.97 5.13 2.52
N ARG A 106 6.95 4.59 1.83
CA ARG A 106 6.84 4.25 0.41
C ARG A 106 7.61 2.97 0.14
N VAL A 107 7.24 2.30 -0.93
CA VAL A 107 7.95 1.11 -1.36
C VAL A 107 9.21 1.53 -2.11
N MET A 108 10.34 1.00 -1.70
CA MET A 108 11.61 1.20 -2.40
C MET A 108 11.73 0.19 -3.54
N LYS A 109 12.49 0.58 -4.56
CA LYS A 109 12.88 -0.35 -5.60
C LYS A 109 13.86 -1.35 -4.97
N ALA A 110 13.55 -2.63 -5.08
CA ALA A 110 14.35 -3.68 -4.46
C ALA A 110 14.51 -4.86 -5.40
N GLY A 111 15.61 -5.56 -5.23
CA GLY A 111 15.90 -6.82 -5.90
C GLY A 111 16.49 -7.80 -4.90
N GLN A 112 16.34 -9.07 -5.18
CA GLN A 112 16.89 -10.12 -4.33
C GLN A 112 17.68 -11.11 -5.17
N GLU A 113 18.86 -11.48 -4.69
CA GLU A 113 19.70 -12.50 -5.32
C GLU A 113 20.25 -13.43 -4.21
N GLY A 114 19.83 -14.69 -4.27
CA GLY A 114 20.18 -15.64 -3.22
C GLY A 114 19.58 -15.20 -1.88
N VAL A 115 20.43 -15.02 -0.88
CA VAL A 115 20.03 -14.55 0.46
C VAL A 115 20.20 -13.04 0.64
N VAL A 116 20.61 -12.33 -0.41
CA VAL A 116 20.87 -10.89 -0.34
C VAL A 116 19.69 -10.12 -0.93
N THR A 117 19.15 -9.19 -0.16
CA THR A 117 18.13 -8.23 -0.64
C THR A 117 18.81 -6.87 -0.79
N ILE A 118 18.69 -6.28 -1.98
CA ILE A 118 19.21 -4.94 -2.27
C ILE A 118 18.04 -4.01 -2.43
N ALA A 119 18.01 -2.94 -1.66
CA ALA A 119 16.99 -1.92 -1.75
C ALA A 119 17.65 -0.55 -1.89
N CYS A 120 17.06 0.32 -2.68
CA CYS A 120 17.56 1.67 -2.86
C CYS A 120 16.44 2.70 -2.82
N ALA A 121 16.78 3.88 -2.32
CA ALA A 121 15.88 5.03 -2.24
C ALA A 121 16.68 6.30 -2.51
N THR A 122 16.00 7.38 -2.86
CA THR A 122 16.62 8.65 -3.22
C THR A 122 16.68 9.63 -2.05
N GLY A 123 16.97 9.14 -0.85
CA GLY A 123 17.00 9.97 0.34
C GLY A 123 15.58 10.30 0.83
N GLY A 124 15.40 11.33 1.61
CA GLY A 124 14.13 11.66 2.25
C GLY A 124 13.04 12.22 1.33
N ALA A 125 13.33 12.52 0.08
CA ALA A 125 12.35 13.03 -0.86
C ALA A 125 11.81 11.92 -1.75
N PHE A 126 10.59 12.10 -2.28
CA PHE A 126 10.09 11.18 -3.29
C PHE A 126 10.95 11.32 -4.55
N PRO A 127 11.31 10.20 -5.20
CA PRO A 127 12.02 10.26 -6.46
C PRO A 127 11.15 10.87 -7.56
N ALA A 128 11.78 11.50 -8.52
CA ALA A 128 11.08 12.06 -9.68
C ALA A 128 10.56 10.95 -10.61
N ALA A 129 11.08 9.76 -10.48
CA ALA A 129 10.69 8.62 -11.30
C ALA A 129 10.58 7.36 -10.46
#